data_03682516a284fda418b25ad61e608b04
#
_entry.id   03682516a284fda418b25ad61e608b04
#
_cell.length_a   1.000
_cell.length_b   1.000
_cell.length_c   1.000
_cell.angle_alpha   90.00
_cell.angle_beta   90.00
_cell.angle_gamma   90.00
#
_symmetry.space_group_name_H-M   'P 1'
#
loop_
_entity.id
_entity.type
_entity.pdbx_description
1 polymer ?
#
loop_
_entity_poly.entity_id
_entity_poly.type
_entity_poly.pdbx_seq_one_letter_code
_entity_poly.pdbx_strand_id
1 'polypeptide(L)'
;MFRVLIPVDFSPDSKKFVEEGLKILPNLDEAAFLYVIPLGMKELEDFVDKESIEFAKSKAKTKMEEFIKSLNIKASKITSAIVEGDPSRVIIDLANSGNYDAILIGHRGYGYVGEFFIGSVTLKVISKVSIPAIIVKKSKEKEEDILEMR
;
A
#
# COMPACT_ATOMS: atom_id res chain seq x y z
N MET A 1 -21.94 3.04 -0.40
CA MET A 1 -20.62 3.63 -0.05
C MET A 1 -19.51 2.85 -0.72
N PHE A 2 -18.57 3.56 -1.31
CA PHE A 2 -17.40 2.92 -1.94
C PHE A 2 -16.15 3.21 -1.11
N ARG A 3 -15.63 2.17 -0.45
CA ARG A 3 -14.52 2.27 0.48
C ARG A 3 -13.36 1.43 -0.04
N VAL A 4 -12.19 2.04 -0.17
CA VAL A 4 -11.02 1.39 -0.75
C VAL A 4 -9.87 1.33 0.26
N LEU A 5 -9.33 0.13 0.47
CA LEU A 5 -8.13 -0.09 1.27
C LEU A 5 -6.91 0.14 0.39
N ILE A 6 -5.95 0.95 0.86
CA ILE A 6 -4.78 1.35 0.08
C ILE A 6 -3.51 1.10 0.88
N PRO A 7 -2.89 -0.07 0.75
CA PRO A 7 -1.59 -0.33 1.38
C PRO A 7 -0.48 0.48 0.71
N VAL A 8 0.36 1.12 1.51
CA VAL A 8 1.47 1.95 1.03
C VAL A 8 2.75 1.65 1.79
N ASP A 9 3.90 1.98 1.22
CA ASP A 9 5.21 1.84 1.86
C ASP A 9 6.01 3.15 1.90
N PHE A 10 5.37 4.27 1.58
CA PHE A 10 5.94 5.63 1.54
C PHE A 10 7.01 5.83 0.46
N SER A 11 7.23 4.87 -0.41
CA SER A 11 8.17 5.04 -1.52
C SER A 11 7.62 6.01 -2.57
N PRO A 12 8.48 6.57 -3.43
CA PRO A 12 8.01 7.35 -4.57
C PRO A 12 7.06 6.55 -5.48
N ASP A 13 7.27 5.25 -5.60
CA ASP A 13 6.39 4.38 -6.36
C ASP A 13 5.00 4.29 -5.73
N SER A 14 4.92 4.29 -4.39
CA SER A 14 3.63 4.31 -3.69
C SER A 14 2.82 5.55 -4.02
N LYS A 15 3.45 6.72 -4.01
CA LYS A 15 2.77 7.96 -4.36
C LYS A 15 2.21 7.90 -5.77
N LYS A 16 3.00 7.41 -6.72
CA LYS A 16 2.59 7.31 -8.12
C LYS A 16 1.40 6.37 -8.30
N PHE A 17 1.45 5.17 -7.72
CA PHE A 17 0.35 4.24 -7.92
C PHE A 17 -0.94 4.72 -7.27
N VAL A 18 -0.84 5.38 -6.12
CA VAL A 18 -2.02 5.94 -5.46
C VAL A 18 -2.66 7.02 -6.33
N GLU A 19 -1.85 7.96 -6.81
CA GLU A 19 -2.36 9.05 -7.65
C GLU A 19 -2.98 8.53 -8.95
N GLU A 20 -2.32 7.58 -9.62
CA GLU A 20 -2.85 6.98 -10.84
C GLU A 20 -4.11 6.15 -10.59
N GLY A 21 -4.10 5.35 -9.53
CA GLY A 21 -5.24 4.51 -9.19
C GLY A 21 -6.47 5.30 -8.81
N LEU A 22 -6.29 6.39 -8.07
CA LEU A 22 -7.42 7.22 -7.63
C LEU A 22 -8.02 8.05 -8.77
N LYS A 23 -7.30 8.27 -9.84
CA LYS A 23 -7.86 8.92 -11.03
C LYS A 23 -8.97 8.10 -11.69
N ILE A 24 -8.87 6.78 -11.61
CA ILE A 24 -9.88 5.90 -12.22
C ILE A 24 -11.01 5.53 -11.25
N LEU A 25 -10.97 6.04 -10.03
CA LEU A 25 -11.97 5.78 -9.02
C LEU A 25 -12.71 7.07 -8.64
N PRO A 26 -13.57 7.57 -9.49
CA PRO A 26 -14.37 8.75 -9.16
C PRO A 26 -15.39 8.40 -8.07
N ASN A 27 -15.78 9.37 -7.27
CA ASN A 27 -16.80 9.21 -6.24
C ASN A 27 -16.42 8.25 -5.11
N LEU A 28 -15.14 8.25 -4.76
CA LEU A 28 -14.63 7.47 -3.64
C LEU A 28 -15.13 8.04 -2.30
N ASP A 29 -15.83 7.23 -1.53
CA ASP A 29 -16.34 7.66 -0.21
C ASP A 29 -15.25 7.61 0.85
N GLU A 30 -14.46 6.55 0.87
CA GLU A 30 -13.37 6.45 1.83
C GLU A 30 -12.09 5.90 1.18
N ALA A 31 -11.00 6.64 1.35
CA ALA A 31 -9.65 6.17 1.04
C ALA A 31 -8.98 5.81 2.37
N ALA A 32 -8.76 4.52 2.60
CA ALA A 32 -8.20 4.01 3.84
C ALA A 32 -6.74 3.58 3.61
N PHE A 33 -5.82 4.43 3.99
CA PHE A 33 -4.38 4.17 3.82
C PHE A 33 -3.87 3.26 4.94
N LEU A 34 -3.06 2.30 4.58
CA LEU A 34 -2.50 1.33 5.52
C LEU A 34 -1.00 1.22 5.30
N TYR A 35 -0.23 1.35 6.37
CA TYR A 35 1.17 0.97 6.38
C TYR A 35 1.37 -0.14 7.40
N VAL A 36 2.03 -1.21 6.99
CA VAL A 36 2.36 -2.32 7.87
C VAL A 36 3.84 -2.27 8.20
N ILE A 37 4.16 -2.13 9.49
CA ILE A 37 5.54 -2.24 9.96
C ILE A 37 5.88 -3.72 9.95
N PRO A 38 6.86 -4.15 9.13
CA PRO A 38 7.14 -5.57 9.00
C PRO A 38 7.70 -6.16 10.30
N LEU A 39 6.89 -6.94 10.97
CA LEU A 39 7.27 -7.77 12.10
C LEU A 39 6.66 -9.14 11.82
N GLY A 40 7.44 -10.15 11.79
CA GLY A 40 6.90 -11.48 11.46
C GLY A 40 7.97 -12.53 11.35
N MET A 41 9.23 -12.10 11.46
CA MET A 41 10.33 -13.02 11.58
C MET A 41 10.57 -13.25 13.07
N LYS A 42 10.38 -14.47 13.56
CA LYS A 42 10.64 -14.84 14.93
C LYS A 42 12.04 -14.40 15.40
N GLU A 43 12.99 -14.41 14.50
CA GLU A 43 14.36 -13.99 14.74
C GLU A 43 14.48 -12.49 15.04
N LEU A 44 13.58 -11.67 14.50
CA LEU A 44 13.55 -10.23 14.75
C LEU A 44 12.71 -9.87 15.97
N GLU A 45 11.70 -10.66 16.30
CA GLU A 45 10.86 -10.43 17.48
C GLU A 45 11.65 -10.50 18.77
N ASP A 46 12.67 -11.37 18.84
CA ASP A 46 13.54 -11.51 20.00
C ASP A 46 14.49 -10.32 20.20
N PHE A 47 14.68 -9.49 19.16
CA PHE A 47 15.59 -8.36 19.21
C PHE A 47 14.88 -7.00 19.21
N VAL A 48 13.57 -6.98 19.04
CA VAL A 48 12.81 -5.72 18.97
C VAL A 48 12.03 -5.54 20.26
N ASP A 49 12.42 -4.57 21.06
CA ASP A 49 11.70 -4.25 22.28
C ASP A 49 10.47 -3.38 22.00
N LYS A 50 9.62 -3.24 23.00
CA LYS A 50 8.38 -2.49 22.93
C LYS A 50 8.60 -1.02 22.62
N GLU A 51 9.66 -0.42 23.14
CA GLU A 51 9.98 0.98 22.91
C GLU A 51 10.38 1.24 21.46
N SER A 52 11.17 0.32 20.87
CA SER A 52 11.56 0.41 19.48
C SER A 52 10.36 0.30 18.53
N ILE A 53 9.40 -0.55 18.86
CA ILE A 53 8.17 -0.70 18.10
C ILE A 53 7.33 0.58 18.17
N GLU A 54 7.19 1.17 19.34
CA GLU A 54 6.43 2.41 19.51
C GLU A 54 7.10 3.59 18.81
N PHE A 55 8.42 3.64 18.83
CA PHE A 55 9.18 4.65 18.10
C PHE A 55 8.96 4.51 16.59
N ALA A 56 9.01 3.28 16.08
CA ALA A 56 8.76 3.00 14.67
C ALA A 56 7.33 3.38 14.26
N LYS A 57 6.35 3.11 15.11
CA LYS A 57 4.95 3.51 14.88
C LYS A 57 4.79 5.02 14.83
N SER A 58 5.42 5.73 15.75
CA SER A 58 5.38 7.18 15.81
C SER A 58 5.98 7.80 14.55
N LYS A 59 7.12 7.28 14.10
CA LYS A 59 7.75 7.72 12.86
C LYS A 59 6.87 7.44 11.65
N ALA A 60 6.29 6.26 11.59
CA ALA A 60 5.43 5.87 10.47
C ALA A 60 4.17 6.74 10.42
N LYS A 61 3.62 7.09 11.58
CA LYS A 61 2.46 7.98 11.64
C LYS A 61 2.76 9.35 11.05
N THR A 62 3.92 9.92 11.39
CA THR A 62 4.35 11.20 10.81
C THR A 62 4.54 11.08 9.30
N LYS A 63 5.18 10.03 8.84
CA LYS A 63 5.37 9.79 7.40
C LYS A 63 4.04 9.61 6.67
N MET A 64 3.09 8.93 7.30
CA MET A 64 1.76 8.75 6.72
C MET A 64 1.03 10.09 6.57
N GLU A 65 1.09 10.94 7.58
CA GLU A 65 0.48 12.27 7.53
C GLU A 65 1.08 13.12 6.41
N GLU A 66 2.41 13.11 6.29
CA GLU A 66 3.11 13.82 5.22
C GLU A 66 2.78 13.24 3.85
N PHE A 67 2.71 11.92 3.75
CA PHE A 67 2.37 11.22 2.52
C PHE A 67 0.98 11.62 2.03
N ILE A 68 0.00 11.57 2.91
CA ILE A 68 -1.39 11.94 2.57
C ILE A 68 -1.49 13.42 2.17
N LYS A 69 -0.80 14.31 2.87
CA LYS A 69 -0.77 15.73 2.51
C LYS A 69 -0.16 15.98 1.14
N SER A 70 0.78 15.15 0.73
CA SER A 70 1.43 15.29 -0.57
C SER A 70 0.57 14.84 -1.74
N LEU A 71 -0.51 14.11 -1.47
CA LEU A 71 -1.40 13.56 -2.48
C LEU A 71 -2.47 14.56 -2.88
N ASN A 72 -2.77 14.59 -4.18
CA ASN A 72 -3.92 15.34 -4.69
C ASN A 72 -5.07 14.34 -4.92
N ILE A 73 -5.82 14.06 -3.85
CA ILE A 73 -6.87 13.07 -3.89
C ILE A 73 -8.22 13.68 -3.52
N LYS A 74 -9.27 13.12 -4.12
CA LYS A 74 -10.65 13.49 -3.84
C LYS A 74 -11.37 12.28 -3.27
N ALA A 75 -11.66 12.35 -1.98
CA ALA A 75 -12.46 11.37 -1.28
C ALA A 75 -13.22 12.09 -0.19
N SER A 76 -14.42 11.62 0.12
CA SER A 76 -15.23 12.23 1.17
C SER A 76 -14.59 12.00 2.55
N LYS A 77 -13.89 10.90 2.72
CA LYS A 77 -13.22 10.56 3.96
C LYS A 77 -11.85 9.95 3.67
N ILE A 78 -10.86 10.39 4.40
CA ILE A 78 -9.50 9.82 4.33
C ILE A 78 -9.15 9.32 5.72
N THR A 79 -8.84 8.03 5.81
CA THR A 79 -8.41 7.41 7.06
C THR A 79 -7.03 6.79 6.88
N SER A 80 -6.34 6.56 7.98
CA SER A 80 -5.04 5.91 7.94
C SER A 80 -4.83 5.04 9.16
N ALA A 81 -4.05 3.98 9.00
CA ALA A 81 -3.69 3.07 10.06
C ALA A 81 -2.25 2.61 9.90
N ILE A 82 -1.58 2.49 11.04
CA ILE A 82 -0.24 1.92 11.11
C ILE A 82 -0.38 0.64 11.94
N VAL A 83 -0.07 -0.48 11.34
CA VAL A 83 -0.22 -1.81 11.97
C VAL A 83 1.10 -2.56 11.87
N GLU A 84 1.49 -3.24 12.93
CA GLU A 84 2.66 -4.11 12.92
C GLU A 84 2.27 -5.54 12.54
N GLY A 85 3.14 -6.24 11.85
CA GLY A 85 2.92 -7.64 11.51
C GLY A 85 3.52 -8.03 10.17
N ASP A 86 3.12 -9.20 9.68
CA ASP A 86 3.46 -9.62 8.33
C ASP A 86 2.62 -8.86 7.31
N PRO A 87 3.23 -8.10 6.40
CA PRO A 87 2.47 -7.22 5.50
C PRO A 87 1.37 -7.93 4.72
N SER A 88 1.66 -9.05 4.08
CA SER A 88 0.65 -9.74 3.28
C SER A 88 -0.52 -10.21 4.14
N ARG A 89 -0.25 -10.76 5.31
CA ARG A 89 -1.28 -11.27 6.21
C ARG A 89 -2.17 -10.15 6.75
N VAL A 90 -1.58 -9.06 7.21
CA VAL A 90 -2.33 -7.91 7.73
C VAL A 90 -3.24 -7.34 6.64
N ILE A 91 -2.69 -7.16 5.45
CA ILE A 91 -3.45 -6.60 4.32
C ILE A 91 -4.62 -7.52 3.96
N ILE A 92 -4.39 -8.83 3.86
CA ILE A 92 -5.43 -9.80 3.52
C ILE A 92 -6.53 -9.81 4.58
N ASP A 93 -6.17 -9.84 5.85
CA ASP A 93 -7.14 -9.87 6.94
C ASP A 93 -8.02 -8.62 6.94
N LEU A 94 -7.42 -7.45 6.74
CA LEU A 94 -8.18 -6.20 6.67
C LEU A 94 -9.05 -6.13 5.43
N ALA A 95 -8.53 -6.52 4.29
CA ALA A 95 -9.30 -6.54 3.03
C ALA A 95 -10.54 -7.44 3.16
N ASN A 96 -10.40 -8.57 3.84
CA ASN A 96 -11.48 -9.55 3.99
C ASN A 96 -12.38 -9.29 5.20
N SER A 97 -12.17 -8.19 5.91
CA SER A 97 -12.92 -7.88 7.14
C SER A 97 -14.39 -7.49 6.91
N GLY A 98 -14.77 -7.18 5.68
CA GLY A 98 -16.10 -6.69 5.35
C GLY A 98 -16.23 -5.17 5.39
N ASN A 99 -15.15 -4.46 5.73
CA ASN A 99 -15.17 -3.00 5.85
C ASN A 99 -14.78 -2.28 4.57
N TYR A 100 -14.33 -3.00 3.54
CA TYR A 100 -13.86 -2.40 2.30
C TYR A 100 -14.49 -3.06 1.09
N ASP A 101 -14.69 -2.27 0.04
CA ASP A 101 -15.32 -2.72 -1.20
C ASP A 101 -14.29 -3.09 -2.27
N ALA A 102 -13.08 -2.58 -2.15
CA ALA A 102 -11.98 -2.89 -3.05
C ALA A 102 -10.65 -2.61 -2.37
N ILE A 103 -9.59 -3.18 -2.93
CA ILE A 103 -8.22 -2.86 -2.54
C ILE A 103 -7.49 -2.25 -3.74
N LEU A 104 -6.75 -1.19 -3.49
CA LEU A 104 -5.87 -0.55 -4.47
C LEU A 104 -4.44 -0.80 -4.04
N ILE A 105 -3.69 -1.50 -4.86
CA ILE A 105 -2.33 -1.90 -4.49
C ILE A 105 -1.38 -1.72 -5.67
N GLY A 106 -0.13 -1.35 -5.36
CA GLY A 106 0.90 -1.24 -6.37
C GLY A 106 1.37 -2.60 -6.85
N HIS A 107 1.81 -2.67 -8.10
CA HIS A 107 2.36 -3.88 -8.70
C HIS A 107 3.59 -4.38 -7.94
N ARG A 108 4.35 -3.45 -7.36
CA ARG A 108 5.48 -3.72 -6.49
C ARG A 108 5.32 -2.89 -5.22
N GLY A 109 5.35 -3.53 -4.09
CA GLY A 109 5.20 -2.84 -2.82
C GLY A 109 6.40 -3.13 -1.94
N TYR A 110 6.14 -3.70 -0.81
CA TYR A 110 7.11 -4.01 0.22
C TYR A 110 8.26 -4.88 -0.31
N GLY A 111 9.43 -4.31 -0.44
CA GLY A 111 10.61 -4.98 -0.94
C GLY A 111 10.79 -4.81 -2.45
N TYR A 112 12.03 -4.85 -2.87
CA TYR A 112 12.41 -4.70 -4.26
C TYR A 112 12.28 -6.01 -5.02
N VAL A 113 11.52 -5.97 -6.09
CA VAL A 113 11.44 -7.05 -7.07
C VAL A 113 11.72 -6.41 -8.43
N GLY A 114 12.42 -7.08 -9.30
CA GLY A 114 12.78 -6.55 -10.62
C GLY A 114 11.60 -5.95 -11.39
N GLU A 115 11.88 -5.11 -12.36
CA GLU A 115 10.91 -4.26 -13.05
C GLU A 115 9.73 -4.98 -13.68
N PHE A 116 9.92 -6.23 -14.08
CA PHE A 116 8.91 -7.00 -14.78
C PHE A 116 8.16 -7.99 -13.89
N PHE A 117 8.49 -8.03 -12.61
CA PHE A 117 7.89 -8.99 -11.69
C PHE A 117 6.91 -8.30 -10.74
N ILE A 118 5.82 -8.97 -10.48
CA ILE A 118 4.89 -8.58 -9.44
C ILE A 118 5.54 -8.83 -8.08
N GLY A 119 5.38 -7.91 -7.13
CA GLY A 119 5.93 -8.05 -5.80
C GLY A 119 5.32 -9.24 -5.05
N SER A 120 6.11 -9.87 -4.18
CA SER A 120 5.66 -11.04 -3.44
C SER A 120 4.44 -10.74 -2.54
N VAL A 121 4.42 -9.58 -1.90
CA VAL A 121 3.28 -9.16 -1.09
C VAL A 121 2.05 -8.98 -1.97
N THR A 122 2.20 -8.27 -3.09
CA THR A 122 1.09 -8.06 -4.03
C THR A 122 0.52 -9.38 -4.52
N LEU A 123 1.39 -10.32 -4.90
CA LEU A 123 0.96 -11.62 -5.41
C LEU A 123 0.17 -12.40 -4.36
N LYS A 124 0.63 -12.42 -3.12
CA LYS A 124 -0.08 -13.09 -2.03
C LYS A 124 -1.44 -12.44 -1.77
N VAL A 125 -1.48 -11.12 -1.76
CA VAL A 125 -2.70 -10.35 -1.49
C VAL A 125 -3.76 -10.66 -2.55
N ILE A 126 -3.43 -10.50 -3.84
CA ILE A 126 -4.40 -10.73 -4.91
C ILE A 126 -4.87 -12.19 -4.98
N SER A 127 -4.06 -13.11 -4.50
CA SER A 127 -4.44 -14.52 -4.49
C SER A 127 -5.47 -14.86 -3.40
N LYS A 128 -5.54 -14.06 -2.35
CA LYS A 128 -6.32 -14.42 -1.14
C LYS A 128 -7.39 -13.42 -0.73
N VAL A 129 -7.44 -12.24 -1.34
CA VAL A 129 -8.52 -11.30 -1.03
C VAL A 129 -9.81 -11.72 -1.70
N SER A 130 -10.92 -11.50 -1.00
CA SER A 130 -12.26 -11.82 -1.49
C SER A 130 -12.97 -10.63 -2.14
N ILE A 131 -12.35 -9.46 -2.12
CA ILE A 131 -12.88 -8.25 -2.74
C ILE A 131 -12.12 -7.93 -4.03
N PRO A 132 -12.68 -7.09 -4.92
CA PRO A 132 -11.95 -6.66 -6.11
C PRO A 132 -10.63 -6.00 -5.79
N ALA A 133 -9.60 -6.33 -6.55
CA ALA A 133 -8.28 -5.76 -6.40
C ALA A 133 -7.91 -4.96 -7.65
N ILE A 134 -7.50 -3.71 -7.45
CA ILE A 134 -7.02 -2.84 -8.51
C ILE A 134 -5.51 -2.77 -8.35
N ILE A 135 -4.79 -3.24 -9.35
CA ILE A 135 -3.34 -3.27 -9.35
C ILE A 135 -2.83 -2.21 -10.30
N VAL A 136 -2.03 -1.28 -9.78
CA VAL A 136 -1.44 -0.24 -10.59
C VAL A 136 0.00 -0.61 -10.91
N LYS A 137 0.28 -0.70 -12.19
CA LYS A 137 1.62 -1.01 -12.69
C LYS A 137 2.49 0.25 -12.68
N LYS A 138 3.80 0.05 -12.78
CA LYS A 138 4.76 1.13 -12.89
C LYS A 138 4.45 2.00 -14.11
N SER A 139 4.68 3.31 -13.98
CA SER A 139 4.29 4.30 -14.96
C SER A 139 4.92 4.09 -16.35
N LYS A 140 4.23 4.62 -17.37
CA LYS A 140 4.59 4.50 -18.79
C LYS A 140 5.91 5.18 -19.19
N GLU A 141 6.50 6.01 -18.33
CA GLU A 141 7.73 6.73 -18.63
C GLU A 141 8.86 5.81 -19.10
N LYS A 142 8.97 4.62 -18.53
CA LYS A 142 10.00 3.65 -18.92
C LYS A 142 9.71 2.96 -20.25
N GLU A 143 8.46 2.78 -20.60
CA GLU A 143 8.10 2.22 -21.91
C GLU A 143 8.42 3.21 -23.02
N GLU A 144 8.18 4.49 -22.79
CA GLU A 144 8.53 5.54 -23.72
C GLU A 144 10.04 5.65 -23.90
N ASP A 145 10.81 5.59 -22.81
CA ASP A 145 12.26 5.59 -22.86
C ASP A 145 12.82 4.39 -23.63
N ILE A 146 12.24 3.22 -23.46
CA ILE A 146 12.62 2.02 -24.19
C ILE A 146 12.29 2.14 -25.67
N LEU A 147 11.15 2.74 -26.01
CA LEU A 147 10.74 2.97 -27.40
C LEU A 147 11.62 4.00 -28.07
N GLU A 148 12.05 5.03 -27.36
CA GLU A 148 12.96 6.05 -27.88
C GLU A 148 14.38 5.53 -28.10
N MET A 149 14.78 4.51 -27.35
CA MET A 149 16.08 3.87 -27.52
C MET A 149 16.17 2.96 -28.75
N ARG A 150 15.10 2.75 -29.46
CA ARG A 150 15.09 2.01 -30.71
C ARG A 150 15.36 2.93 -31.88
#